data_bfc75477a9acc82cd58d07b94c36e03a
#
_entry.id   bfc75477a9acc82cd58d07b94c36e03a
#
_cell.length_a   1.000
_cell.length_b   1.000
_cell.length_c   1.000
_cell.angle_alpha   90.00
_cell.angle_beta   90.00
_cell.angle_gamma   90.00
#
_symmetry.space_group_name_H-M   'P 1'
#
loop_
_entity.id
_entity.type
_entity.pdbx_description
1 polymer ?
#
loop_
_entity_poly.entity_id
_entity_poly.type
_entity_poly.pdbx_seq_one_letter_code
_entity_poly.pdbx_strand_id
1 'polypeptide(L)'
;VGTVVGAAGGFVGAAIHSGVSGTVEAVETVHMPNGRSVPAVVIRADGEQTPDPACVPPEVTDHASLIAAVQACGLVGLGGAGFPTAVKLSPKDLSAIDTLVINGAECEPYITSDNREFLECSESVMRGIAAVKQHLGIKKVVIGIERNKPEAIDLMFSLVKNDPDYSVMPLQSRYPQGAEKVLIEKTTGREVPRGGLPADAGVIVLNVTTVSTLGKYLATGMPLTTKRLTVDGDAIGEAKNVEVVIGTPIGDVLDFCGVKDDVSKILMGGPMMGTAVADPAFPVLKQNNALVAFGPAAAALPAPGPCIRCGNCINACPMGLSPVEIAGAYTKNDGEMLDKLMVDLCIGCGT
;
A
#
# COMPACT_ATOMS: atom_id res chain seq x y z
N VAL A 1 0.45 17.93 -16.50
CA VAL A 1 0.23 16.97 -15.41
C VAL A 1 -0.76 15.90 -15.85
N GLY A 2 -0.49 14.63 -15.56
CA GLY A 2 -1.38 13.54 -15.95
C GLY A 2 -1.08 12.86 -17.27
N THR A 3 -0.18 13.39 -18.07
CA THR A 3 0.26 12.78 -19.34
C THR A 3 0.98 11.46 -19.07
N VAL A 4 0.67 10.41 -19.84
CA VAL A 4 1.36 9.10 -19.74
C VAL A 4 2.80 9.25 -20.21
N VAL A 5 3.75 8.92 -19.33
CA VAL A 5 5.19 8.93 -19.63
C VAL A 5 5.80 7.51 -19.63
N GLY A 6 5.04 6.52 -19.14
CA GLY A 6 5.41 5.12 -19.19
C GLY A 6 4.19 4.24 -19.35
N ALA A 7 4.12 3.44 -20.41
CA ALA A 7 3.04 2.49 -20.64
C ALA A 7 3.22 1.23 -19.78
N ALA A 8 2.12 0.54 -19.47
CA ALA A 8 2.18 -0.77 -18.84
C ALA A 8 2.87 -1.79 -19.77
N GLY A 9 3.88 -2.49 -19.28
CA GLY A 9 4.66 -3.46 -20.06
C GLY A 9 3.96 -4.81 -20.28
N GLY A 10 2.73 -4.99 -19.78
CA GLY A 10 1.96 -6.22 -19.90
C GLY A 10 0.77 -6.27 -18.95
N PHE A 11 0.11 -7.43 -18.83
CA PHE A 11 -1.07 -7.64 -18.00
C PHE A 11 -0.82 -7.28 -16.52
N VAL A 12 0.32 -7.68 -15.98
CA VAL A 12 0.75 -7.30 -14.63
C VAL A 12 1.62 -6.04 -14.74
N GLY A 13 0.97 -4.89 -14.89
CA GLY A 13 1.63 -3.59 -15.03
C GLY A 13 0.64 -2.46 -14.79
N ALA A 14 1.16 -1.23 -14.68
CA ALA A 14 0.37 -0.03 -14.55
C ALA A 14 1.06 1.14 -15.27
N ALA A 15 0.29 1.99 -15.92
CA ALA A 15 0.82 3.18 -16.57
C ALA A 15 1.45 4.15 -15.55
N ILE A 16 2.48 4.86 -15.96
CA ILE A 16 3.12 5.93 -15.19
C ILE A 16 2.76 7.27 -15.83
N HIS A 17 2.34 8.22 -15.01
CA HIS A 17 1.93 9.55 -15.44
C HIS A 17 2.87 10.60 -14.86
N SER A 18 3.06 11.68 -15.62
CA SER A 18 3.79 12.84 -15.12
C SER A 18 3.00 13.56 -14.03
N GLY A 19 3.62 13.76 -12.89
CA GLY A 19 3.07 14.57 -11.80
C GLY A 19 3.31 16.06 -11.94
N VAL A 20 4.06 16.47 -12.99
CA VAL A 20 4.39 17.87 -13.26
C VAL A 20 4.14 18.20 -14.73
N SER A 21 3.87 19.48 -15.02
CA SER A 21 4.00 20.00 -16.39
C SER A 21 5.43 20.43 -16.65
N GLY A 22 5.91 20.29 -17.90
CA GLY A 22 7.30 20.59 -18.24
C GLY A 22 7.80 19.85 -19.47
N THR A 23 9.11 19.67 -19.56
CA THR A 23 9.80 19.06 -20.70
C THR A 23 10.60 17.84 -20.27
N VAL A 24 10.46 16.73 -20.99
CA VAL A 24 11.30 15.55 -20.80
C VAL A 24 12.75 15.89 -21.22
N GLU A 25 13.68 15.76 -20.30
CA GLU A 25 15.12 16.03 -20.54
C GLU A 25 15.89 14.76 -20.88
N ALA A 26 15.58 13.66 -20.19
CA ALA A 26 16.31 12.41 -20.34
C ALA A 26 15.43 11.19 -19.98
N VAL A 27 15.89 10.03 -20.41
CA VAL A 27 15.50 8.74 -19.85
C VAL A 27 16.77 8.11 -19.31
N GLU A 28 16.84 7.95 -18.00
CA GLU A 28 18.01 7.49 -17.27
C GLU A 28 17.74 6.12 -16.62
N THR A 29 18.80 5.47 -16.15
CA THR A 29 18.68 4.24 -15.38
C THR A 29 18.79 4.56 -13.90
N VAL A 30 17.77 4.18 -13.14
CA VAL A 30 17.75 4.28 -11.67
C VAL A 30 17.94 2.88 -11.07
N HIS A 31 18.81 2.79 -10.07
CA HIS A 31 19.04 1.56 -9.32
C HIS A 31 18.08 1.49 -8.14
N MET A 32 17.17 0.52 -8.19
CA MET A 32 16.21 0.27 -7.12
C MET A 32 16.88 -0.31 -5.87
N PRO A 33 16.38 -0.06 -4.66
CA PRO A 33 16.93 -0.63 -3.43
C PRO A 33 16.99 -2.17 -3.42
N ASN A 34 16.20 -2.84 -4.23
CA ASN A 34 16.23 -4.30 -4.41
C ASN A 34 17.27 -4.78 -5.44
N GLY A 35 18.15 -3.90 -5.90
CA GLY A 35 19.24 -4.19 -6.86
C GLY A 35 18.81 -4.22 -8.34
N ARG A 36 17.54 -3.99 -8.66
CA ARG A 36 17.10 -3.91 -10.06
C ARG A 36 17.41 -2.54 -10.65
N SER A 37 17.71 -2.51 -11.94
CA SER A 37 17.84 -1.29 -12.72
C SER A 37 16.59 -1.08 -13.54
N VAL A 38 16.02 0.12 -13.48
CA VAL A 38 14.79 0.49 -14.19
C VAL A 38 14.97 1.82 -14.91
N PRO A 39 14.31 2.03 -16.07
CA PRO A 39 14.31 3.33 -16.71
C PRO A 39 13.47 4.33 -15.90
N ALA A 40 13.95 5.56 -15.79
CA ALA A 40 13.26 6.70 -15.21
C ALA A 40 13.21 7.85 -16.21
N VAL A 41 12.05 8.50 -16.32
CA VAL A 41 11.87 9.69 -17.16
C VAL A 41 12.16 10.92 -16.32
N VAL A 42 13.19 11.67 -16.69
CA VAL A 42 13.57 12.93 -16.06
C VAL A 42 12.81 14.07 -16.72
N ILE A 43 12.06 14.82 -15.92
CA ILE A 43 11.23 15.94 -16.40
C ILE A 43 11.65 17.22 -15.68
N ARG A 44 12.05 18.23 -16.45
CA ARG A 44 12.22 19.57 -15.91
C ARG A 44 10.86 20.22 -15.82
N ALA A 45 10.40 20.45 -14.58
CA ALA A 45 9.13 21.12 -14.31
C ALA A 45 9.19 22.60 -14.77
N ASP A 46 8.09 23.10 -15.33
CA ASP A 46 7.93 24.52 -15.73
C ASP A 46 7.35 25.38 -14.59
N GLY A 47 6.85 24.75 -13.50
CA GLY A 47 6.23 25.42 -12.37
C GLY A 47 4.75 25.79 -12.57
N GLU A 48 4.20 25.60 -13.78
CA GLU A 48 2.82 25.99 -14.10
C GLU A 48 1.77 24.97 -13.63
N GLN A 49 2.17 23.70 -13.50
CA GLN A 49 1.29 22.56 -13.13
C GLN A 49 0.05 22.44 -14.04
N THR A 50 0.22 22.70 -15.34
CA THR A 50 -0.86 22.66 -16.32
C THR A 50 -1.36 21.21 -16.50
N PRO A 51 -2.64 20.91 -16.26
CA PRO A 51 -3.21 19.58 -16.49
C PRO A 51 -3.21 19.22 -17.98
N ASP A 52 -3.03 17.94 -18.27
CA ASP A 52 -3.26 17.41 -19.63
C ASP A 52 -4.76 17.51 -19.95
N PRO A 53 -5.15 18.12 -21.11
CA PRO A 53 -6.55 18.22 -21.49
C PRO A 53 -7.28 16.88 -21.64
N ALA A 54 -6.54 15.78 -21.79
CA ALA A 54 -7.09 14.42 -21.79
C ALA A 54 -7.52 13.91 -20.40
N CYS A 55 -7.16 14.61 -19.33
CA CYS A 55 -7.58 14.26 -17.97
C CYS A 55 -9.04 14.68 -17.74
N VAL A 56 -9.96 13.87 -18.23
CA VAL A 56 -11.41 14.05 -18.05
C VAL A 56 -12.01 12.83 -17.30
N PRO A 57 -13.07 13.02 -16.51
CA PRO A 57 -13.72 11.91 -15.82
C PRO A 57 -14.10 10.79 -16.80
N PRO A 58 -13.71 9.52 -16.51
CA PRO A 58 -14.06 8.40 -17.38
C PRO A 58 -15.55 8.06 -17.26
N GLU A 59 -16.14 7.62 -18.34
CA GLU A 59 -17.47 7.01 -18.32
C GLU A 59 -17.33 5.53 -17.93
N VAL A 60 -17.97 5.13 -16.83
CA VAL A 60 -17.94 3.76 -16.32
C VAL A 60 -19.36 3.23 -16.24
N THR A 61 -19.66 2.25 -17.09
CA THR A 61 -21.02 1.67 -17.23
C THR A 61 -21.08 0.20 -16.81
N ASP A 62 -19.94 -0.51 -16.81
CA ASP A 62 -19.85 -1.93 -16.52
C ASP A 62 -18.46 -2.31 -15.93
N HIS A 63 -18.25 -3.60 -15.67
CA HIS A 63 -16.98 -4.11 -15.15
C HIS A 63 -15.80 -3.84 -16.11
N ALA A 64 -15.99 -4.01 -17.41
CA ALA A 64 -14.91 -3.84 -18.39
C ALA A 64 -14.44 -2.38 -18.45
N SER A 65 -15.37 -1.43 -18.47
CA SER A 65 -15.07 0.01 -18.44
C SER A 65 -14.46 0.45 -17.11
N LEU A 66 -14.86 -0.15 -15.98
CA LEU A 66 -14.18 0.07 -14.69
C LEU A 66 -12.71 -0.38 -14.74
N ILE A 67 -12.43 -1.59 -15.27
CA ILE A 67 -11.06 -2.08 -15.40
C ILE A 67 -10.24 -1.16 -16.32
N ALA A 68 -10.80 -0.72 -17.43
CA ALA A 68 -10.15 0.24 -18.33
C ALA A 68 -9.83 1.57 -17.61
N ALA A 69 -10.77 2.08 -16.80
CA ALA A 69 -10.58 3.29 -15.99
C ALA A 69 -9.46 3.10 -14.95
N VAL A 70 -9.42 1.95 -14.25
CA VAL A 70 -8.37 1.62 -13.28
C VAL A 70 -6.99 1.53 -13.95
N GLN A 71 -6.91 0.96 -15.15
CA GLN A 71 -5.68 0.89 -15.95
C GLN A 71 -5.23 2.28 -16.40
N ALA A 72 -6.16 3.09 -16.93
CA ALA A 72 -5.89 4.46 -17.36
C ALA A 72 -5.45 5.37 -16.19
N CYS A 73 -6.00 5.17 -15.00
CA CYS A 73 -5.53 5.83 -13.77
C CYS A 73 -4.08 5.45 -13.39
N GLY A 74 -3.56 4.34 -13.89
CA GLY A 74 -2.28 3.79 -13.47
C GLY A 74 -2.28 3.31 -12.02
N LEU A 75 -3.44 2.86 -11.52
CA LEU A 75 -3.67 2.54 -10.12
C LEU A 75 -3.02 1.22 -9.70
N VAL A 76 -2.26 1.27 -8.63
CA VAL A 76 -1.67 0.12 -7.95
C VAL A 76 -2.13 0.07 -6.49
N GLY A 77 -1.84 -1.02 -5.79
CA GLY A 77 -2.07 -1.11 -4.35
C GLY A 77 -1.22 -0.09 -3.60
N LEU A 78 -1.86 0.88 -2.95
CA LEU A 78 -1.21 2.03 -2.32
C LEU A 78 -0.86 1.82 -0.83
N GLY A 79 -1.16 0.65 -0.28
CA GLY A 79 -0.80 0.27 1.09
C GLY A 79 0.59 -0.38 1.23
N GLY A 80 1.48 -0.26 0.24
CA GLY A 80 2.86 -0.74 0.29
C GLY A 80 3.25 -1.76 -0.78
N ALA A 81 2.38 -2.71 -1.15
CA ALA A 81 2.71 -3.82 -2.05
C ALA A 81 2.84 -3.43 -3.54
N GLY A 82 2.20 -2.34 -3.98
CA GLY A 82 2.29 -1.87 -5.36
C GLY A 82 1.70 -2.79 -6.44
N PHE A 83 0.88 -3.77 -6.07
CA PHE A 83 0.29 -4.71 -7.02
C PHE A 83 -0.75 -4.01 -7.90
N PRO A 84 -0.78 -4.21 -9.24
CA PRO A 84 -1.73 -3.54 -10.13
C PRO A 84 -3.18 -3.80 -9.75
N THR A 85 -3.95 -2.74 -9.48
CA THR A 85 -5.33 -2.84 -8.99
C THR A 85 -6.25 -3.46 -10.05
N ALA A 86 -6.03 -3.18 -11.34
CA ALA A 86 -6.80 -3.77 -12.42
C ALA A 86 -6.74 -5.31 -12.42
N VAL A 87 -5.57 -5.88 -12.13
CA VAL A 87 -5.40 -7.34 -12.01
C VAL A 87 -6.19 -7.89 -10.83
N LYS A 88 -6.13 -7.19 -9.68
CA LYS A 88 -6.87 -7.59 -8.47
C LYS A 88 -8.39 -7.55 -8.68
N LEU A 89 -8.89 -6.60 -9.47
CA LEU A 89 -10.31 -6.46 -9.81
C LEU A 89 -10.76 -7.36 -10.98
N SER A 90 -9.87 -8.17 -11.54
CA SER A 90 -10.14 -9.11 -12.64
C SER A 90 -9.91 -10.56 -12.20
N PRO A 91 -10.65 -11.07 -11.19
CA PRO A 91 -10.52 -12.45 -10.77
C PRO A 91 -10.97 -13.40 -11.89
N LYS A 92 -10.50 -14.65 -11.88
CA LYS A 92 -10.86 -15.67 -12.88
C LYS A 92 -12.36 -15.94 -12.91
N ASP A 93 -12.99 -15.94 -11.75
CA ASP A 93 -14.44 -16.10 -11.57
C ASP A 93 -14.99 -14.95 -10.72
N LEU A 94 -15.58 -13.98 -11.39
CA LEU A 94 -16.20 -12.83 -10.73
C LEU A 94 -17.46 -13.23 -9.94
N SER A 95 -18.15 -14.29 -10.38
CA SER A 95 -19.40 -14.73 -9.71
C SER A 95 -19.14 -15.37 -8.33
N ALA A 96 -17.91 -15.82 -8.08
CA ALA A 96 -17.48 -16.35 -6.80
C ALA A 96 -17.21 -15.24 -5.76
N ILE A 97 -17.07 -13.98 -6.20
CA ILE A 97 -16.76 -12.86 -5.31
C ILE A 97 -18.06 -12.25 -4.76
N ASP A 98 -18.23 -12.30 -3.45
CA ASP A 98 -19.39 -11.74 -2.78
C ASP A 98 -19.05 -10.61 -1.78
N THR A 99 -17.80 -10.48 -1.40
CA THR A 99 -17.36 -9.56 -0.34
C THR A 99 -16.18 -8.69 -0.78
N LEU A 100 -16.30 -7.38 -0.56
CA LEU A 100 -15.21 -6.40 -0.65
C LEU A 100 -14.75 -6.02 0.76
N VAL A 101 -13.49 -6.21 1.06
CA VAL A 101 -12.88 -5.76 2.31
C VAL A 101 -12.02 -4.53 2.03
N ILE A 102 -12.31 -3.44 2.73
CA ILE A 102 -11.49 -2.23 2.70
C ILE A 102 -10.49 -2.32 3.85
N ASN A 103 -9.22 -2.38 3.48
CA ASN A 103 -8.12 -2.44 4.42
C ASN A 103 -7.76 -1.03 4.90
N GLY A 104 -8.21 -0.69 6.10
CA GLY A 104 -7.80 0.48 6.89
C GLY A 104 -7.05 0.07 8.15
N ALA A 105 -6.52 -1.17 8.20
CA ALA A 105 -5.65 -1.64 9.26
C ALA A 105 -4.22 -1.16 9.01
N GLU A 106 -3.94 0.05 9.44
CA GLU A 106 -2.64 0.71 9.31
C GLU A 106 -1.76 0.34 10.49
N CYS A 107 -1.27 -0.92 10.47
CA CYS A 107 -0.61 -1.57 11.61
C CYS A 107 0.92 -1.34 11.67
N GLU A 108 1.53 -0.77 10.65
CA GLU A 108 2.94 -0.40 10.66
C GLU A 108 3.18 0.76 11.63
N PRO A 109 4.17 0.66 12.53
CA PRO A 109 4.54 1.79 13.40
C PRO A 109 4.92 3.03 12.59
N TYR A 110 4.71 4.21 13.14
CA TYR A 110 4.94 5.54 12.56
C TYR A 110 3.96 5.95 11.46
N ILE A 111 3.19 5.05 10.83
CA ILE A 111 2.37 5.37 9.66
C ILE A 111 0.95 5.78 10.09
N THR A 112 0.44 6.89 9.51
CA THR A 112 -0.90 7.43 9.76
C THR A 112 -1.58 7.97 8.49
N SER A 113 -1.04 7.68 7.32
CA SER A 113 -1.52 8.20 6.04
C SER A 113 -2.92 7.69 5.67
N ASP A 114 -3.22 6.42 5.94
CA ASP A 114 -4.53 5.81 5.67
C ASP A 114 -5.62 6.36 6.61
N ASN A 115 -5.28 6.63 7.88
CA ASN A 115 -6.18 7.29 8.80
C ASN A 115 -6.58 8.70 8.31
N ARG A 116 -5.60 9.47 7.84
CA ARG A 116 -5.88 10.79 7.26
C ARG A 116 -6.73 10.70 5.99
N GLU A 117 -6.55 9.65 5.19
CA GLU A 117 -7.36 9.43 3.99
C GLU A 117 -8.84 9.19 4.33
N PHE A 118 -9.14 8.41 5.38
CA PHE A 118 -10.51 8.28 5.88
C PHE A 118 -11.11 9.62 6.31
N LEU A 119 -10.36 10.41 7.09
CA LEU A 119 -10.87 11.64 7.69
C LEU A 119 -11.04 12.77 6.68
N GLU A 120 -10.11 12.91 5.75
CA GLU A 120 -10.03 14.06 4.84
C GLU A 120 -10.64 13.80 3.46
N CYS A 121 -10.70 12.51 3.04
CA CYS A 121 -11.14 12.12 1.71
C CYS A 121 -12.31 11.12 1.72
N SER A 122 -13.11 11.12 2.79
CA SER A 122 -14.20 10.14 3.00
C SER A 122 -15.17 10.04 1.82
N GLU A 123 -15.49 11.15 1.16
CA GLU A 123 -16.34 11.16 -0.04
C GLU A 123 -15.71 10.36 -1.19
N SER A 124 -14.41 10.56 -1.44
CA SER A 124 -13.67 9.82 -2.47
C SER A 124 -13.54 8.34 -2.12
N VAL A 125 -13.32 8.02 -0.84
CA VAL A 125 -13.32 6.65 -0.32
C VAL A 125 -14.66 5.98 -0.65
N MET A 126 -15.78 6.59 -0.27
CA MET A 126 -17.12 6.04 -0.51
C MET A 126 -17.45 5.91 -2.00
N ARG A 127 -17.07 6.90 -2.82
CA ARG A 127 -17.26 6.85 -4.29
C ARG A 127 -16.49 5.68 -4.91
N GLY A 128 -15.23 5.47 -4.52
CA GLY A 128 -14.43 4.36 -5.02
C GLY A 128 -14.97 3.00 -4.58
N ILE A 129 -15.40 2.86 -3.32
CA ILE A 129 -16.04 1.65 -2.81
C ILE A 129 -17.34 1.35 -3.58
N ALA A 130 -18.20 2.36 -3.76
CA ALA A 130 -19.46 2.21 -4.47
C ALA A 130 -19.24 1.77 -5.92
N ALA A 131 -18.28 2.35 -6.62
CA ALA A 131 -17.95 1.96 -7.99
C ALA A 131 -17.49 0.50 -8.07
N VAL A 132 -16.58 0.06 -7.20
CA VAL A 132 -16.14 -1.34 -7.16
C VAL A 132 -17.31 -2.27 -6.81
N LYS A 133 -18.07 -1.96 -5.77
CA LYS A 133 -19.24 -2.77 -5.36
C LYS A 133 -20.24 -2.94 -6.51
N GLN A 134 -20.62 -1.83 -7.16
CA GLN A 134 -21.60 -1.81 -8.23
C GLN A 134 -21.16 -2.60 -9.45
N HIS A 135 -19.98 -2.31 -9.98
CA HIS A 135 -19.53 -2.85 -11.27
C HIS A 135 -18.96 -4.27 -11.18
N LEU A 136 -18.63 -4.74 -9.98
CA LEU A 136 -18.27 -6.15 -9.76
C LEU A 136 -19.46 -6.97 -9.23
N GLY A 137 -20.62 -6.36 -8.96
CA GLY A 137 -21.80 -7.06 -8.43
C GLY A 137 -21.61 -7.59 -6.99
N ILE A 138 -20.76 -6.95 -6.20
CA ILE A 138 -20.42 -7.37 -4.83
C ILE A 138 -21.56 -7.05 -3.90
N LYS A 139 -21.91 -8.02 -3.03
CA LYS A 139 -23.07 -7.91 -2.13
C LYS A 139 -22.72 -7.27 -0.79
N LYS A 140 -21.51 -7.48 -0.28
CA LYS A 140 -21.10 -7.04 1.06
C LYS A 140 -19.80 -6.23 1.00
N VAL A 141 -19.77 -5.16 1.79
CA VAL A 141 -18.58 -4.35 2.03
C VAL A 141 -18.25 -4.35 3.51
N VAL A 142 -17.01 -4.69 3.85
CA VAL A 142 -16.51 -4.60 5.23
C VAL A 142 -15.34 -3.63 5.26
N ILE A 143 -15.49 -2.55 6.02
CA ILE A 143 -14.43 -1.54 6.22
C ILE A 143 -13.72 -1.87 7.53
N GLY A 144 -12.52 -2.44 7.46
CA GLY A 144 -11.72 -2.80 8.62
C GLY A 144 -10.82 -1.64 9.05
N ILE A 145 -10.99 -1.13 10.28
CA ILE A 145 -10.21 -0.01 10.83
C ILE A 145 -9.72 -0.39 12.22
N GLU A 146 -8.48 -0.09 12.56
CA GLU A 146 -7.94 -0.38 13.90
C GLU A 146 -8.58 0.51 14.96
N ARG A 147 -8.77 -0.07 16.17
CA ARG A 147 -9.44 0.62 17.31
C ARG A 147 -8.72 1.87 17.81
N ASN A 148 -7.44 2.03 17.48
CA ASN A 148 -6.67 3.26 17.77
C ASN A 148 -7.01 4.43 16.83
N LYS A 149 -8.00 4.26 15.95
CA LYS A 149 -8.49 5.28 14.99
C LYS A 149 -10.00 5.54 15.22
N PRO A 150 -10.43 5.95 16.42
CA PRO A 150 -11.86 6.06 16.76
C PRO A 150 -12.60 7.05 15.86
N GLU A 151 -11.99 8.18 15.53
CA GLU A 151 -12.59 9.21 14.67
C GLU A 151 -12.91 8.68 13.26
N ALA A 152 -12.01 7.90 12.67
CA ALA A 152 -12.23 7.27 11.36
C ALA A 152 -13.33 6.20 11.44
N ILE A 153 -13.38 5.42 12.53
CA ILE A 153 -14.44 4.43 12.77
C ILE A 153 -15.81 5.11 12.85
N ASP A 154 -15.93 6.16 13.67
CA ASP A 154 -17.18 6.90 13.87
C ASP A 154 -17.64 7.57 12.59
N LEU A 155 -16.73 8.19 11.84
CA LEU A 155 -17.03 8.81 10.55
C LEU A 155 -17.56 7.77 9.55
N MET A 156 -16.82 6.68 9.32
CA MET A 156 -17.24 5.64 8.38
C MET A 156 -18.56 5.00 8.80
N PHE A 157 -18.73 4.71 10.09
CA PHE A 157 -20.00 4.19 10.61
C PHE A 157 -21.15 5.15 10.32
N SER A 158 -20.97 6.45 10.54
CA SER A 158 -22.01 7.46 10.27
C SER A 158 -22.44 7.49 8.79
N LEU A 159 -21.48 7.26 7.87
CA LEU A 159 -21.72 7.28 6.42
C LEU A 159 -22.47 6.04 5.93
N VAL A 160 -22.23 4.88 6.56
CA VAL A 160 -22.78 3.61 6.06
C VAL A 160 -23.95 3.04 6.89
N LYS A 161 -24.29 3.62 8.04
CA LYS A 161 -25.26 3.09 9.02
C LYS A 161 -26.64 2.74 8.47
N ASN A 162 -27.03 3.33 7.34
CA ASN A 162 -28.35 3.13 6.73
C ASN A 162 -28.33 2.11 5.56
N ASP A 163 -27.15 1.58 5.22
CA ASP A 163 -27.00 0.61 4.14
C ASP A 163 -26.60 -0.76 4.72
N PRO A 164 -27.51 -1.76 4.66
CA PRO A 164 -27.25 -3.08 5.25
C PRO A 164 -26.15 -3.87 4.55
N ASP A 165 -25.75 -3.47 3.36
CA ASP A 165 -24.67 -4.11 2.60
C ASP A 165 -23.27 -3.70 3.10
N TYR A 166 -23.20 -2.65 3.93
CA TYR A 166 -21.95 -2.13 4.47
C TYR A 166 -21.83 -2.41 5.97
N SER A 167 -20.61 -2.65 6.40
CA SER A 167 -20.27 -2.72 7.82
C SER A 167 -18.91 -2.10 8.09
N VAL A 168 -18.75 -1.48 9.25
CA VAL A 168 -17.46 -1.02 9.77
C VAL A 168 -17.06 -1.96 10.89
N MET A 169 -15.85 -2.52 10.79
CA MET A 169 -15.33 -3.47 11.78
C MET A 169 -14.13 -2.88 12.51
N PRO A 170 -14.26 -2.53 13.80
CA PRO A 170 -13.13 -2.13 14.64
C PRO A 170 -12.20 -3.31 14.90
N LEU A 171 -10.99 -3.26 14.38
CA LEU A 171 -9.96 -4.29 14.49
C LEU A 171 -9.06 -4.05 15.69
N GLN A 172 -8.43 -5.10 16.20
CA GLN A 172 -7.40 -4.95 17.24
C GLN A 172 -6.17 -4.24 16.66
N SER A 173 -5.65 -3.25 17.40
CA SER A 173 -4.41 -2.54 17.04
C SER A 173 -3.21 -3.42 17.38
N ARG A 174 -2.79 -4.24 16.42
CA ARG A 174 -1.65 -5.15 16.53
C ARG A 174 -1.05 -5.42 15.16
N TYR A 175 0.23 -5.71 15.13
CA TYR A 175 0.91 -6.11 13.91
C TYR A 175 0.88 -7.65 13.76
N PRO A 176 0.64 -8.22 12.57
CA PRO A 176 0.35 -7.61 11.26
C PRO A 176 -1.16 -7.63 10.90
N GLN A 177 -1.98 -6.87 11.60
CA GLN A 177 -3.45 -6.84 11.41
C GLN A 177 -3.87 -6.52 9.97
N GLY A 178 -3.08 -5.71 9.25
CA GLY A 178 -3.31 -5.32 7.86
C GLY A 178 -2.86 -6.36 6.82
N ALA A 179 -2.21 -7.45 7.24
CA ALA A 179 -1.85 -8.53 6.32
C ALA A 179 -3.12 -9.16 5.72
N GLU A 180 -3.17 -9.28 4.39
CA GLU A 180 -4.41 -9.57 3.65
C GLU A 180 -5.12 -10.84 4.15
N LYS A 181 -4.39 -11.95 4.36
CA LYS A 181 -4.97 -13.20 4.87
C LYS A 181 -5.49 -13.07 6.31
N VAL A 182 -4.76 -12.36 7.17
CA VAL A 182 -5.17 -12.07 8.54
C VAL A 182 -6.43 -11.20 8.56
N LEU A 183 -6.46 -10.17 7.72
CA LEU A 183 -7.60 -9.27 7.61
C LEU A 183 -8.86 -9.98 7.12
N ILE A 184 -8.75 -10.85 6.11
CA ILE A 184 -9.88 -11.63 5.57
C ILE A 184 -10.46 -12.51 6.67
N GLU A 185 -9.64 -13.26 7.39
CA GLU A 185 -10.12 -14.12 8.48
C GLU A 185 -10.83 -13.30 9.55
N LYS A 186 -10.26 -12.17 9.97
CA LYS A 186 -10.86 -11.31 11.01
C LYS A 186 -12.15 -10.63 10.57
N THR A 187 -12.27 -10.25 9.30
CA THR A 187 -13.42 -9.49 8.79
C THR A 187 -14.55 -10.36 8.27
N THR A 188 -14.24 -11.56 7.81
CA THR A 188 -15.22 -12.44 7.14
C THR A 188 -15.37 -13.81 7.80
N GLY A 189 -14.46 -14.21 8.68
CA GLY A 189 -14.37 -15.57 9.22
C GLY A 189 -13.90 -16.63 8.20
N ARG A 190 -13.50 -16.20 7.00
CA ARG A 190 -13.04 -17.10 5.94
C ARG A 190 -11.54 -17.23 5.96
N GLU A 191 -11.04 -18.41 5.62
CA GLU A 191 -9.61 -18.67 5.44
C GLU A 191 -9.27 -18.74 3.95
N VAL A 192 -8.18 -18.06 3.57
CA VAL A 192 -7.62 -18.19 2.23
C VAL A 192 -6.89 -19.53 2.13
N PRO A 193 -7.22 -20.42 1.18
CA PRO A 193 -6.57 -21.71 1.04
C PRO A 193 -5.05 -21.60 0.93
N ARG A 194 -4.35 -22.68 1.31
CA ARG A 194 -2.89 -22.77 1.13
C ARG A 194 -2.54 -22.61 -0.35
N GLY A 195 -1.60 -21.72 -0.67
CA GLY A 195 -1.26 -21.38 -2.05
C GLY A 195 -2.32 -20.57 -2.80
N GLY A 196 -3.49 -20.34 -2.19
CA GLY A 196 -4.60 -19.60 -2.79
C GLY A 196 -4.48 -18.09 -2.66
N LEU A 197 -5.37 -17.40 -3.37
CA LEU A 197 -5.55 -15.94 -3.39
C LEU A 197 -6.82 -15.56 -2.62
N PRO A 198 -7.01 -14.29 -2.21
CA PRO A 198 -8.24 -13.80 -1.60
C PRO A 198 -9.51 -14.14 -2.38
N ALA A 199 -9.44 -14.11 -3.71
CA ALA A 199 -10.54 -14.48 -4.59
C ALA A 199 -11.02 -15.93 -4.41
N ASP A 200 -10.12 -16.86 -4.03
CA ASP A 200 -10.48 -18.25 -3.75
C ASP A 200 -11.31 -18.40 -2.46
N ALA A 201 -11.30 -17.36 -1.61
CA ALA A 201 -12.18 -17.22 -0.45
C ALA A 201 -13.42 -16.35 -0.73
N GLY A 202 -13.67 -15.95 -1.99
CA GLY A 202 -14.78 -15.11 -2.38
C GLY A 202 -14.62 -13.62 -2.01
N VAL A 203 -13.40 -13.18 -1.77
CA VAL A 203 -13.09 -11.85 -1.22
C VAL A 203 -12.14 -11.07 -2.13
N ILE A 204 -12.41 -9.78 -2.31
CA ILE A 204 -11.42 -8.82 -2.81
C ILE A 204 -11.04 -7.88 -1.66
N VAL A 205 -9.75 -7.62 -1.50
CA VAL A 205 -9.23 -6.67 -0.50
C VAL A 205 -8.58 -5.49 -1.21
N LEU A 206 -9.02 -4.27 -0.86
CA LEU A 206 -8.42 -3.03 -1.34
C LEU A 206 -8.02 -2.15 -0.15
N ASN A 207 -6.85 -1.54 -0.23
CA ASN A 207 -6.43 -0.52 0.74
C ASN A 207 -7.28 0.75 0.59
N VAL A 208 -7.54 1.48 1.68
CA VAL A 208 -8.37 2.69 1.69
C VAL A 208 -7.86 3.77 0.75
N THR A 209 -6.55 4.03 0.72
CA THR A 209 -5.97 5.03 -0.19
C THR A 209 -6.14 4.61 -1.65
N THR A 210 -6.10 3.30 -1.95
CA THR A 210 -6.35 2.78 -3.31
C THR A 210 -7.78 3.07 -3.76
N VAL A 211 -8.79 2.80 -2.95
CA VAL A 211 -10.18 3.09 -3.33
C VAL A 211 -10.48 4.58 -3.35
N SER A 212 -9.88 5.36 -2.46
CA SER A 212 -9.98 6.82 -2.48
C SER A 212 -9.43 7.41 -3.78
N THR A 213 -8.25 6.96 -4.20
CA THR A 213 -7.63 7.40 -5.46
C THR A 213 -8.50 7.04 -6.66
N LEU A 214 -9.09 5.84 -6.68
CA LEU A 214 -10.07 5.48 -7.70
C LEU A 214 -11.26 6.45 -7.68
N GLY A 215 -11.82 6.75 -6.51
CA GLY A 215 -12.92 7.69 -6.37
C GLY A 215 -12.58 9.12 -6.82
N LYS A 216 -11.36 9.59 -6.54
CA LYS A 216 -10.84 10.87 -7.06
C LYS A 216 -10.74 10.85 -8.58
N TYR A 217 -10.18 9.80 -9.15
CA TYR A 217 -10.04 9.64 -10.60
C TYR A 217 -11.39 9.63 -11.33
N LEU A 218 -12.36 8.87 -10.81
CA LEU A 218 -13.71 8.82 -11.38
C LEU A 218 -14.43 10.17 -11.35
N ALA A 219 -14.08 11.05 -10.41
CA ALA A 219 -14.67 12.38 -10.30
C ALA A 219 -13.96 13.44 -11.16
N THR A 220 -12.65 13.31 -11.37
CA THR A 220 -11.82 14.38 -11.93
C THR A 220 -11.14 14.02 -13.24
N GLY A 221 -10.94 12.73 -13.51
CA GLY A 221 -10.11 12.24 -14.62
C GLY A 221 -8.60 12.38 -14.35
N MET A 222 -8.17 12.96 -13.23
CA MET A 222 -6.75 13.09 -12.92
C MET A 222 -6.20 11.72 -12.46
N PRO A 223 -5.23 11.14 -13.18
CA PRO A 223 -4.66 9.84 -12.82
C PRO A 223 -3.78 9.91 -11.57
N LEU A 224 -3.23 8.79 -11.15
CA LEU A 224 -2.36 8.70 -9.97
C LEU A 224 -1.04 9.44 -10.23
N THR A 225 -0.97 10.70 -9.82
CA THR A 225 0.18 11.60 -9.94
C THR A 225 0.72 12.06 -8.60
N THR A 226 -0.08 11.99 -7.54
CA THR A 226 0.30 12.36 -6.18
C THR A 226 0.09 11.19 -5.22
N LYS A 227 0.78 11.24 -4.11
CA LYS A 227 0.66 10.23 -3.05
C LYS A 227 0.72 10.91 -1.68
N ARG A 228 -0.26 10.58 -0.82
CA ARG A 228 -0.16 10.89 0.60
C ARG A 228 0.79 9.91 1.27
N LEU A 229 1.70 10.41 2.08
CA LEU A 229 2.60 9.60 2.89
C LEU A 229 2.86 10.25 4.25
N THR A 230 3.22 9.44 5.22
CA THR A 230 3.68 9.90 6.53
C THR A 230 5.19 10.11 6.50
N VAL A 231 5.66 11.24 7.02
CA VAL A 231 7.09 11.47 7.30
C VAL A 231 7.26 11.53 8.80
N ASP A 232 8.06 10.62 9.37
CA ASP A 232 8.24 10.49 10.81
C ASP A 232 9.62 9.88 11.15
N GLY A 233 9.90 9.73 12.43
CA GLY A 233 11.16 9.18 12.97
C GLY A 233 11.90 10.19 13.83
N ASP A 234 12.83 9.71 14.64
CA ASP A 234 13.57 10.56 15.60
C ASP A 234 14.54 11.53 14.92
N ALA A 235 14.87 11.32 13.65
CA ALA A 235 15.65 12.23 12.81
C ALA A 235 14.79 13.27 12.06
N ILE A 236 13.47 13.34 12.29
CA ILE A 236 12.57 14.33 11.69
C ILE A 236 12.22 15.41 12.70
N GLY A 237 12.31 16.67 12.27
CA GLY A 237 11.96 17.82 13.12
C GLY A 237 10.46 18.05 13.25
N GLU A 238 9.71 17.85 12.15
CA GLU A 238 8.25 18.03 12.08
C GLU A 238 7.59 16.79 11.46
N ALA A 239 7.25 15.81 12.30
CA ALA A 239 6.49 14.65 11.87
C ALA A 239 5.10 15.05 11.35
N LYS A 240 4.76 14.65 10.10
CA LYS A 240 3.50 15.03 9.47
C LYS A 240 3.12 14.08 8.32
N ASN A 241 1.85 14.16 7.92
CA ASN A 241 1.40 13.60 6.64
C ASN A 241 1.51 14.66 5.56
N VAL A 242 2.07 14.28 4.42
CA VAL A 242 2.26 15.16 3.26
C VAL A 242 1.67 14.54 2.01
N GLU A 243 1.15 15.37 1.11
CA GLU A 243 0.82 14.95 -0.26
C GLU A 243 1.98 15.33 -1.16
N VAL A 244 2.55 14.33 -1.82
CA VAL A 244 3.79 14.48 -2.60
C VAL A 244 3.54 14.06 -4.04
N VAL A 245 4.09 14.80 -4.99
CA VAL A 245 4.14 14.39 -6.39
C VAL A 245 4.99 13.13 -6.51
N ILE A 246 4.46 12.09 -7.17
CA ILE A 246 5.20 10.86 -7.43
C ILE A 246 6.40 11.19 -8.33
N GLY A 247 7.58 10.75 -7.93
CA GLY A 247 8.83 11.09 -8.60
C GLY A 247 9.65 12.17 -7.89
N THR A 248 9.11 12.87 -6.89
CA THR A 248 9.88 13.81 -6.05
C THR A 248 11.02 13.08 -5.34
N PRO A 249 12.25 13.60 -5.34
CA PRO A 249 13.35 13.03 -4.56
C PRO A 249 12.98 12.90 -3.08
N ILE A 250 13.34 11.78 -2.47
CA ILE A 250 13.08 11.55 -1.04
C ILE A 250 13.74 12.62 -0.18
N GLY A 251 14.94 13.07 -0.56
CA GLY A 251 15.65 14.15 0.13
C GLY A 251 14.83 15.43 0.24
N ASP A 252 14.20 15.86 -0.87
CA ASP A 252 13.39 17.08 -0.88
C ASP A 252 12.19 16.98 0.07
N VAL A 253 11.58 15.78 0.17
CA VAL A 253 10.48 15.53 1.11
C VAL A 253 10.95 15.57 2.56
N LEU A 254 12.11 14.98 2.83
CA LEU A 254 12.71 14.97 4.16
C LEU A 254 13.15 16.38 4.60
N ASP A 255 13.75 17.15 3.69
CA ASP A 255 14.14 18.56 3.93
C ASP A 255 12.92 19.42 4.26
N PHE A 256 11.81 19.25 3.51
CA PHE A 256 10.53 19.91 3.79
C PHE A 256 9.98 19.59 5.19
N CYS A 257 10.31 18.42 5.74
CA CYS A 257 9.91 17.98 7.08
C CYS A 257 11.00 18.25 8.14
N GLY A 258 12.07 18.93 7.79
CA GLY A 258 13.14 19.32 8.72
C GLY A 258 13.95 18.12 9.18
N VAL A 259 14.51 17.35 8.24
CA VAL A 259 15.42 16.25 8.55
C VAL A 259 16.66 16.77 9.28
N LYS A 260 17.12 16.04 10.29
CA LYS A 260 18.32 16.40 11.06
C LYS A 260 19.61 15.95 10.37
N ASP A 261 20.71 16.66 10.63
CA ASP A 261 22.01 16.41 10.03
C ASP A 261 22.60 15.01 10.36
N ASP A 262 22.18 14.41 11.48
CA ASP A 262 22.66 13.12 11.96
C ASP A 262 21.83 11.92 11.49
N VAL A 263 20.96 12.10 10.48
CA VAL A 263 20.20 10.99 9.91
C VAL A 263 21.11 9.84 9.50
N SER A 264 20.80 8.63 9.98
CA SER A 264 21.63 7.44 9.78
C SER A 264 20.93 6.31 9.04
N LYS A 265 19.59 6.35 8.98
CA LYS A 265 18.79 5.38 8.24
C LYS A 265 17.52 6.03 7.73
N ILE A 266 17.22 5.85 6.45
CA ILE A 266 15.96 6.27 5.82
C ILE A 266 15.24 5.00 5.34
N LEU A 267 13.97 4.86 5.69
CA LEU A 267 13.11 3.79 5.22
C LEU A 267 12.01 4.34 4.31
N MET A 268 11.82 3.70 3.19
CA MET A 268 10.60 3.78 2.36
C MET A 268 9.59 2.79 2.91
N GLY A 269 8.52 3.28 3.55
CA GLY A 269 7.57 2.47 4.35
C GLY A 269 7.92 2.46 5.83
N GLY A 270 7.26 1.61 6.61
CA GLY A 270 7.47 1.49 8.06
C GLY A 270 8.65 0.59 8.44
N PRO A 271 8.95 0.49 9.75
CA PRO A 271 10.12 -0.27 10.22
C PRO A 271 9.98 -1.79 10.06
N MET A 272 8.76 -2.33 9.85
CA MET A 272 8.53 -3.77 9.72
C MET A 272 8.74 -4.26 8.30
N MET A 273 8.18 -3.54 7.30
CA MET A 273 8.17 -3.95 5.89
C MET A 273 8.89 -2.96 4.97
N GLY A 274 9.29 -1.81 5.47
CA GLY A 274 9.96 -0.77 4.69
C GLY A 274 11.33 -1.20 4.18
N THR A 275 11.74 -0.57 3.08
CA THR A 275 13.04 -0.81 2.45
C THR A 275 13.97 0.36 2.74
N ALA A 276 15.20 0.07 3.17
CA ALA A 276 16.20 1.10 3.41
C ALA A 276 16.65 1.75 2.08
N VAL A 277 16.76 3.06 2.09
CA VAL A 277 17.19 3.89 0.96
C VAL A 277 18.54 4.50 1.31
N ALA A 278 19.54 4.25 0.48
CA ALA A 278 20.89 4.77 0.68
C ALA A 278 21.11 6.13 -0.02
N ASP A 279 20.34 6.40 -1.07
CA ASP A 279 20.47 7.61 -1.88
C ASP A 279 19.18 8.46 -1.74
N PRO A 280 19.24 9.64 -1.11
CA PRO A 280 18.09 10.52 -0.97
C PRO A 280 17.59 11.11 -2.31
N ALA A 281 18.37 11.04 -3.38
CA ALA A 281 17.92 11.39 -4.73
C ALA A 281 16.93 10.37 -5.32
N PHE A 282 16.74 9.21 -4.66
CA PHE A 282 15.78 8.21 -5.07
C PHE A 282 14.34 8.79 -5.04
N PRO A 283 13.52 8.56 -6.09
CA PRO A 283 12.20 9.17 -6.18
C PRO A 283 11.17 8.48 -5.28
N VAL A 284 10.20 9.23 -4.80
CA VAL A 284 8.95 8.70 -4.19
C VAL A 284 8.21 7.87 -5.23
N LEU A 285 7.86 6.64 -4.88
CA LEU A 285 7.14 5.70 -5.71
C LEU A 285 5.65 5.68 -5.38
N LYS A 286 4.82 5.16 -6.30
CA LYS A 286 3.37 5.03 -6.12
C LYS A 286 2.96 4.33 -4.83
N GLN A 287 3.65 3.25 -4.46
CA GLN A 287 3.33 2.42 -3.29
C GLN A 287 3.88 2.96 -1.97
N ASN A 288 4.69 4.03 -1.98
CA ASN A 288 5.20 4.59 -0.74
C ASN A 288 4.05 5.14 0.11
N ASN A 289 3.96 4.70 1.35
CA ASN A 289 2.98 5.18 2.34
C ASN A 289 3.64 5.91 3.52
N ALA A 290 4.97 5.81 3.63
CA ALA A 290 5.76 6.56 4.60
C ALA A 290 7.22 6.75 4.16
N LEU A 291 7.86 7.76 4.74
CA LEU A 291 9.30 7.92 4.84
C LEU A 291 9.62 8.03 6.33
N VAL A 292 10.40 7.08 6.86
CA VAL A 292 10.78 7.08 8.28
C VAL A 292 12.29 7.24 8.37
N ALA A 293 12.74 8.30 9.07
CA ALA A 293 14.15 8.63 9.20
C ALA A 293 14.62 8.50 10.64
N PHE A 294 15.69 7.75 10.85
CA PHE A 294 16.26 7.46 12.16
C PHE A 294 17.65 8.05 12.32
N GLY A 295 17.90 8.61 13.50
CA GLY A 295 19.23 9.00 13.97
C GLY A 295 20.06 7.77 14.40
N PRO A 296 21.34 8.00 14.81
CA PRO A 296 22.30 6.92 15.06
C PRO A 296 21.82 5.89 16.10
N ALA A 297 21.17 6.34 17.16
CA ALA A 297 20.73 5.46 18.25
C ALA A 297 19.59 4.52 17.82
N ALA A 298 18.58 5.04 17.14
CA ALA A 298 17.44 4.25 16.65
C ALA A 298 17.79 3.42 15.40
N ALA A 299 18.75 3.88 14.60
CA ALA A 299 19.27 3.15 13.44
C ALA A 299 20.17 1.96 13.79
N ALA A 300 20.74 1.95 15.00
CA ALA A 300 21.69 0.93 15.42
C ALA A 300 21.04 -0.45 15.49
N LEU A 301 21.69 -1.44 14.88
CA LEU A 301 21.27 -2.83 15.00
C LEU A 301 21.89 -3.43 16.27
N PRO A 302 21.09 -4.14 17.11
CA PRO A 302 21.64 -4.85 18.26
C PRO A 302 22.58 -5.96 17.81
N ALA A 303 23.59 -6.24 18.59
CA ALA A 303 24.47 -7.37 18.33
C ALA A 303 23.66 -8.69 18.37
N PRO A 304 23.83 -9.58 17.38
CA PRO A 304 23.15 -10.88 17.40
C PRO A 304 23.66 -11.73 18.59
N GLY A 305 22.71 -12.38 19.26
CA GLY A 305 22.99 -13.29 20.36
C GLY A 305 22.38 -14.68 20.14
N PRO A 306 22.77 -15.67 20.96
CA PRO A 306 22.20 -17.00 20.87
C PRO A 306 20.70 -16.98 21.23
N CYS A 307 19.92 -17.81 20.54
CA CYS A 307 18.50 -17.95 20.82
C CYS A 307 18.29 -18.55 22.22
N ILE A 308 17.52 -17.85 23.07
CA ILE A 308 17.16 -18.31 24.45
C ILE A 308 15.97 -19.26 24.47
N ARG A 309 15.39 -19.61 23.32
CA ARG A 309 14.24 -20.53 23.14
C ARG A 309 12.98 -20.13 23.93
N CYS A 310 12.69 -18.84 24.06
CA CYS A 310 11.50 -18.35 24.79
C CYS A 310 10.17 -18.58 24.05
N GLY A 311 10.18 -18.89 22.73
CA GLY A 311 8.96 -19.14 21.95
C GLY A 311 8.20 -17.88 21.49
N ASN A 312 8.65 -16.67 21.85
CA ASN A 312 7.92 -15.43 21.53
C ASN A 312 7.72 -15.24 20.01
N CYS A 313 8.69 -15.63 19.20
CA CYS A 313 8.58 -15.54 17.75
C CYS A 313 7.49 -16.48 17.17
N ILE A 314 7.24 -17.64 17.80
CA ILE A 314 6.16 -18.55 17.41
C ILE A 314 4.81 -17.94 17.79
N ASN A 315 4.70 -17.39 19.00
CA ASN A 315 3.47 -16.75 19.47
C ASN A 315 3.13 -15.47 18.70
N ALA A 316 4.14 -14.76 18.19
CA ALA A 316 3.95 -13.55 17.38
C ALA A 316 3.55 -13.89 15.94
N CYS A 317 3.93 -15.07 15.43
CA CYS A 317 3.66 -15.45 14.04
C CYS A 317 2.16 -15.65 13.79
N PRO A 318 1.51 -14.86 12.89
CA PRO A 318 0.08 -15.01 12.61
C PRO A 318 -0.26 -16.33 11.90
N MET A 319 0.76 -16.99 11.31
CA MET A 319 0.62 -18.28 10.63
C MET A 319 1.04 -19.48 11.48
N GLY A 320 1.40 -19.25 12.77
CA GLY A 320 1.81 -20.32 13.69
C GLY A 320 3.12 -21.00 13.32
N LEU A 321 3.97 -20.36 12.51
CA LEU A 321 5.26 -20.92 12.12
C LEU A 321 6.31 -20.80 13.23
N SER A 322 7.37 -21.62 13.11
CA SER A 322 8.56 -21.56 13.99
C SER A 322 9.72 -20.85 13.28
N PRO A 323 9.88 -19.51 13.43
CA PRO A 323 10.95 -18.78 12.74
C PRO A 323 12.34 -19.29 13.06
N VAL A 324 12.58 -19.73 14.30
CA VAL A 324 13.89 -20.24 14.74
C VAL A 324 14.25 -21.56 14.05
N GLU A 325 13.28 -22.49 13.93
CA GLU A 325 13.52 -23.77 13.26
C GLU A 325 13.67 -23.56 11.74
N ILE A 326 12.85 -22.68 11.15
CA ILE A 326 12.97 -22.29 9.72
C ILE A 326 14.37 -21.71 9.46
N ALA A 327 14.84 -20.76 10.28
CA ALA A 327 16.17 -20.19 10.14
C ALA A 327 17.27 -21.26 10.29
N GLY A 328 17.11 -22.19 11.22
CA GLY A 328 18.03 -23.32 11.42
C GLY A 328 18.07 -24.29 10.24
N ALA A 329 16.93 -24.61 9.64
CA ALA A 329 16.84 -25.44 8.44
C ALA A 329 17.43 -24.73 7.21
N TYR A 330 17.11 -23.44 7.05
CA TYR A 330 17.66 -22.62 5.96
C TYR A 330 19.20 -22.54 6.01
N THR A 331 19.79 -22.31 7.19
CA THR A 331 21.24 -22.24 7.35
C THR A 331 21.94 -23.55 7.00
N LYS A 332 21.24 -24.67 7.14
CA LYS A 332 21.74 -26.02 6.81
C LYS A 332 21.43 -26.44 5.37
N ASN A 333 20.76 -25.60 4.58
CA ASN A 333 20.21 -25.94 3.25
C ASN A 333 19.29 -27.19 3.28
N ASP A 334 18.55 -27.38 4.35
CA ASP A 334 17.65 -28.54 4.55
C ASP A 334 16.25 -28.22 3.99
N GLY A 335 16.10 -28.43 2.68
CA GLY A 335 14.81 -28.18 1.97
C GLY A 335 13.68 -29.07 2.47
N GLU A 336 13.97 -30.35 2.82
CA GLU A 336 12.95 -31.27 3.32
C GLU A 336 12.40 -30.80 4.69
N MET A 337 13.28 -30.29 5.55
CA MET A 337 12.85 -29.71 6.83
C MET A 337 12.07 -28.41 6.62
N LEU A 338 12.45 -27.54 5.68
CA LEU A 338 11.68 -26.32 5.34
C LEU A 338 10.26 -26.66 4.89
N ASP A 339 10.08 -27.71 4.07
CA ASP A 339 8.75 -28.19 3.64
C ASP A 339 7.95 -28.72 4.85
N LYS A 340 8.57 -29.51 5.73
CA LYS A 340 7.93 -29.99 6.97
C LYS A 340 7.52 -28.86 7.90
N LEU A 341 8.28 -27.77 7.94
CA LEU A 341 8.01 -26.57 8.72
C LEU A 341 7.01 -25.63 8.01
N MET A 342 6.48 -26.04 6.85
CA MET A 342 5.48 -25.30 6.08
C MET A 342 5.90 -23.84 5.78
N VAL A 343 7.17 -23.62 5.42
CA VAL A 343 7.73 -22.27 5.21
C VAL A 343 6.97 -21.48 4.13
N ASP A 344 6.33 -22.17 3.19
CA ASP A 344 5.50 -21.58 2.13
C ASP A 344 4.23 -20.86 2.66
N LEU A 345 3.83 -21.11 3.90
CA LEU A 345 2.78 -20.33 4.57
C LEU A 345 3.25 -18.97 5.07
N CYS A 346 4.57 -18.71 5.06
CA CYS A 346 5.10 -17.42 5.50
C CYS A 346 4.60 -16.28 4.63
N ILE A 347 3.95 -15.29 5.25
CA ILE A 347 3.44 -14.09 4.58
C ILE A 347 4.46 -12.96 4.50
N GLY A 348 5.69 -13.17 4.96
CA GLY A 348 6.77 -12.20 4.87
C GLY A 348 6.53 -10.91 5.67
N CYS A 349 5.79 -10.94 6.77
CA CYS A 349 5.36 -9.75 7.50
C CYS A 349 6.46 -9.06 8.32
N GLY A 350 7.61 -9.66 8.53
CA GLY A 350 8.71 -9.08 9.31
C GLY A 350 8.51 -9.08 10.83
N THR A 351 7.49 -9.79 11.35
CA THR A 351 7.20 -9.88 12.80
C THR A 351 8.33 -10.60 13.57
#